data_d2098998dc0a11984cb7bbd9233de90d
#
_entry.id   d2098998dc0a11984cb7bbd9233de90d
#
_cell.length_a   1.000
_cell.length_b   1.000
_cell.length_c   1.000
_cell.angle_alpha   90.00
_cell.angle_beta   90.00
_cell.angle_gamma   90.00
#
_symmetry.space_group_name_H-M   'P 1'
#
loop_
_entity.id
_entity.type
_entity.pdbx_description
1 polymer ?
#
loop_
_entity_poly.entity_id
_entity_poly.type
_entity_poly.pdbx_seq_one_letter_code
_entity_poly.pdbx_strand_id
1 'polypeptide(L)'
;MINKYPLSSSTWDDKETEAIKKVIDSDRYTMGRYVDKFENAFSKYIGTKFSVMVNSGSSANLLAVASLFYRKDNPLKRGDEVIVPAVSWSTTYNPLLQYGLKLKFVDVDLNTLNYDLEQLANAITEKTKLLVLVNLLGNPNDFNKIKEITKSKKIIIVEDNCESMGAEFENKKAGTFGEIGTFSSFYSHHISTMEGGLIVTNDEELYHIILSLRAHGWTRNLPNKSMIHTKSMDPFEEQFKFILPGYNLRPLEISGAIGIEQLKKLPLFIENRINNAKYFQEIFSNNKDFIIQNEIGRSSWFGFSFIIKESSNLNRHELIKFLIKSGIETRPIVTGNFVNNPVIKYFDFQIFHQLINADKVHNHGFFVGNHHYDISEKIDYLKLTIDKFINENK
;
A
#
# COMPACT_ATOMS: atom_id res chain seq x y z
N MET A 1 6.68 -30.21 2.44
CA MET A 1 7.10 -29.69 3.77
C MET A 1 5.87 -29.08 4.43
N ILE A 2 5.61 -29.39 5.69
CA ILE A 2 4.50 -28.76 6.43
C ILE A 2 4.90 -27.30 6.68
N ASN A 3 4.09 -26.36 6.16
CA ASN A 3 4.31 -24.93 6.38
C ASN A 3 3.89 -24.60 7.82
N LYS A 4 4.88 -24.45 8.73
CA LYS A 4 4.64 -24.21 10.14
C LYS A 4 4.39 -22.75 10.45
N TYR A 5 4.99 -21.85 9.66
CA TYR A 5 4.81 -20.42 9.77
C TYR A 5 4.64 -19.82 8.36
N PRO A 6 3.42 -19.78 7.81
CA PRO A 6 3.14 -19.23 6.49
C PRO A 6 3.32 -17.72 6.48
N LEU A 7 3.56 -17.15 5.30
CA LEU A 7 3.64 -15.71 5.10
C LEU A 7 2.27 -15.04 5.25
N SER A 8 1.23 -15.71 4.77
CA SER A 8 -0.15 -15.22 4.79
C SER A 8 -1.13 -16.36 5.05
N SER A 9 -2.35 -16.01 5.41
CA SER A 9 -3.44 -16.95 5.65
C SER A 9 -4.76 -16.35 5.15
N SER A 10 -5.72 -17.22 4.80
CA SER A 10 -7.06 -16.77 4.40
C SER A 10 -7.75 -16.06 5.56
N THR A 11 -8.36 -14.92 5.26
CA THR A 11 -9.21 -14.12 6.18
C THR A 11 -10.69 -14.48 6.07
N TRP A 12 -11.02 -15.43 5.18
CA TRP A 12 -12.39 -15.81 4.85
C TRP A 12 -12.98 -16.83 5.81
N ASP A 13 -14.29 -16.75 5.99
CA ASP A 13 -15.16 -17.78 6.54
C ASP A 13 -16.37 -17.99 5.62
N ASP A 14 -17.44 -18.60 6.12
CA ASP A 14 -18.64 -18.90 5.32
C ASP A 14 -19.36 -17.64 4.79
N LYS A 15 -19.18 -16.47 5.43
CA LYS A 15 -19.87 -15.23 5.05
C LYS A 15 -19.44 -14.72 3.68
N GLU A 16 -18.15 -14.84 3.34
CA GLU A 16 -17.65 -14.47 2.01
C GLU A 16 -18.23 -15.40 0.93
N THR A 17 -18.30 -16.70 1.22
CA THR A 17 -18.92 -17.69 0.31
C THR A 17 -20.40 -17.40 0.11
N GLU A 18 -21.14 -17.07 1.15
CA GLU A 18 -22.54 -16.68 1.08
C GLU A 18 -22.73 -15.37 0.29
N ALA A 19 -21.84 -14.40 0.48
CA ALA A 19 -21.88 -13.14 -0.27
C ALA A 19 -21.68 -13.38 -1.78
N ILE A 20 -20.76 -14.28 -2.16
CA ILE A 20 -20.56 -14.71 -3.56
C ILE A 20 -21.83 -15.33 -4.14
N LYS A 21 -22.46 -16.26 -3.43
CA LYS A 21 -23.70 -16.91 -3.87
C LYS A 21 -24.80 -15.88 -4.16
N LYS A 22 -24.98 -14.88 -3.28
CA LYS A 22 -25.98 -13.80 -3.49
C LYS A 22 -25.72 -12.98 -4.76
N VAL A 23 -24.46 -12.81 -5.15
CA VAL A 23 -24.13 -12.13 -6.41
C VAL A 23 -24.45 -13.02 -7.60
N ILE A 24 -24.10 -14.31 -7.53
CA ILE A 24 -24.42 -15.29 -8.59
C ILE A 24 -25.93 -15.36 -8.82
N ASP A 25 -26.72 -15.47 -7.75
CA ASP A 25 -28.19 -15.52 -7.81
C ASP A 25 -28.83 -14.23 -8.39
N SER A 26 -28.09 -13.12 -8.39
CA SER A 26 -28.58 -11.84 -8.93
C SER A 26 -28.37 -11.64 -10.44
N ASP A 27 -27.63 -12.53 -11.11
CA ASP A 27 -27.18 -12.43 -12.51
C ASP A 27 -26.44 -11.11 -12.85
N ARG A 28 -25.90 -10.40 -11.84
CA ARG A 28 -25.14 -9.15 -12.01
C ARG A 28 -23.72 -9.36 -11.53
N TYR A 29 -22.78 -9.53 -12.46
CA TYR A 29 -21.40 -9.90 -12.17
C TYR A 29 -20.40 -8.73 -12.28
N THR A 30 -20.73 -7.74 -13.10
CA THR A 30 -19.92 -6.53 -13.22
C THR A 30 -20.30 -5.53 -12.14
N MET A 31 -19.44 -4.56 -11.91
CA MET A 31 -19.58 -3.48 -10.93
C MET A 31 -21.03 -2.95 -10.80
N GLY A 32 -21.58 -2.98 -9.61
CA GLY A 32 -22.94 -2.56 -9.29
C GLY A 32 -23.12 -2.27 -7.79
N ARG A 33 -24.31 -2.63 -7.26
CA ARG A 33 -24.77 -2.26 -5.91
C ARG A 33 -23.86 -2.68 -4.75
N TYR A 34 -23.17 -3.82 -4.87
CA TYR A 34 -22.29 -4.30 -3.80
C TYR A 34 -20.96 -3.52 -3.82
N VAL A 35 -20.46 -3.19 -5.00
CA VAL A 35 -19.31 -2.28 -5.14
C VAL A 35 -19.65 -0.93 -4.53
N ASP A 36 -20.80 -0.32 -4.88
CA ASP A 36 -21.24 0.95 -4.33
C ASP A 36 -21.37 0.92 -2.79
N LYS A 37 -21.94 -0.17 -2.25
CA LYS A 37 -22.05 -0.36 -0.79
C LYS A 37 -20.68 -0.49 -0.13
N PHE A 38 -19.77 -1.22 -0.74
CA PHE A 38 -18.42 -1.37 -0.20
C PHE A 38 -17.65 -0.06 -0.24
N GLU A 39 -17.70 0.69 -1.35
CA GLU A 39 -17.11 2.03 -1.48
C GLU A 39 -17.63 2.96 -0.36
N ASN A 40 -18.94 3.05 -0.17
CA ASN A 40 -19.54 3.87 0.89
C ASN A 40 -19.16 3.40 2.30
N ALA A 41 -19.08 2.10 2.54
CA ALA A 41 -18.67 1.58 3.84
C ALA A 41 -17.18 1.85 4.11
N PHE A 42 -16.33 1.71 3.08
CA PHE A 42 -14.90 1.93 3.19
C PHE A 42 -14.55 3.41 3.41
N SER A 43 -15.19 4.34 2.68
CA SER A 43 -15.00 5.77 2.92
C SER A 43 -15.34 6.17 4.35
N LYS A 44 -16.43 5.62 4.92
CA LYS A 44 -16.82 5.83 6.33
C LYS A 44 -15.78 5.25 7.29
N TYR A 45 -15.27 4.04 7.01
CA TYR A 45 -14.26 3.39 7.86
C TYR A 45 -12.95 4.17 7.87
N ILE A 46 -12.49 4.64 6.73
CA ILE A 46 -11.26 5.42 6.59
C ILE A 46 -11.43 6.85 7.13
N GLY A 47 -12.62 7.44 7.01
CA GLY A 47 -12.90 8.82 7.42
C GLY A 47 -12.69 9.83 6.27
N THR A 48 -12.97 9.43 5.03
CA THR A 48 -12.94 10.29 3.83
C THR A 48 -14.33 10.49 3.26
N LYS A 49 -14.49 11.50 2.40
CA LYS A 49 -15.77 11.75 1.71
C LYS A 49 -16.05 10.70 0.64
N PHE A 50 -15.03 10.28 -0.09
CA PHE A 50 -15.16 9.43 -1.27
C PHE A 50 -14.21 8.24 -1.22
N SER A 51 -14.68 7.13 -1.77
CA SER A 51 -13.89 5.95 -2.06
C SER A 51 -14.30 5.38 -3.41
N VAL A 52 -13.33 4.85 -4.16
CA VAL A 52 -13.54 4.22 -5.47
C VAL A 52 -12.83 2.87 -5.48
N MET A 53 -13.58 1.79 -5.68
CA MET A 53 -13.02 0.44 -5.81
C MET A 53 -12.51 0.20 -7.23
N VAL A 54 -11.38 -0.47 -7.33
CA VAL A 54 -10.73 -0.92 -8.58
C VAL A 54 -10.32 -2.39 -8.46
N ASN A 55 -9.84 -2.97 -9.56
CA ASN A 55 -9.51 -4.39 -9.64
C ASN A 55 -8.19 -4.80 -8.97
N SER A 56 -7.36 -3.87 -8.51
CA SER A 56 -6.13 -4.15 -7.73
C SER A 56 -5.56 -2.89 -7.07
N GLY A 57 -4.70 -3.06 -6.05
CA GLY A 57 -3.92 -1.96 -5.47
C GLY A 57 -3.02 -1.27 -6.50
N SER A 58 -2.45 -2.04 -7.44
CA SER A 58 -1.67 -1.49 -8.55
C SER A 58 -2.49 -0.55 -9.44
N SER A 59 -3.73 -0.91 -9.73
CA SER A 59 -4.68 -0.06 -10.45
C SER A 59 -5.10 1.17 -9.65
N ALA A 60 -5.14 1.05 -8.31
CA ALA A 60 -5.39 2.19 -7.44
C ALA A 60 -4.26 3.22 -7.55
N ASN A 61 -3.01 2.78 -7.49
CA ASN A 61 -1.84 3.65 -7.68
C ASN A 61 -1.84 4.28 -9.09
N LEU A 62 -2.17 3.50 -10.13
CA LEU A 62 -2.26 4.01 -11.49
C LEU A 62 -3.30 5.13 -11.62
N LEU A 63 -4.51 4.93 -11.10
CA LEU A 63 -5.56 5.95 -11.19
C LEU A 63 -5.30 7.14 -10.29
N ALA A 64 -4.66 6.96 -9.12
CA ALA A 64 -4.23 8.06 -8.28
C ALA A 64 -3.30 9.00 -9.06
N VAL A 65 -2.25 8.46 -9.68
CA VAL A 65 -1.33 9.25 -10.50
C VAL A 65 -2.04 9.85 -11.72
N ALA A 66 -2.80 9.03 -12.48
CA ALA A 66 -3.51 9.47 -13.67
C ALA A 66 -4.45 10.65 -13.40
N SER A 67 -5.20 10.59 -12.29
CA SER A 67 -6.18 11.63 -11.96
C SER A 67 -5.56 13.01 -11.78
N LEU A 68 -4.34 13.07 -11.27
CA LEU A 68 -3.61 14.32 -11.04
C LEU A 68 -3.21 15.05 -12.33
N PHE A 69 -3.21 14.35 -13.48
CA PHE A 69 -2.96 14.97 -14.80
C PHE A 69 -4.18 15.66 -15.39
N TYR A 70 -5.39 15.31 -14.92
CA TYR A 70 -6.65 15.80 -15.49
C TYR A 70 -7.43 16.76 -14.57
N ARG A 71 -6.89 17.08 -13.40
CA ARG A 71 -7.48 18.09 -12.50
C ARG A 71 -7.29 19.49 -13.06
N LYS A 72 -8.20 20.41 -12.71
CA LYS A 72 -8.16 21.79 -13.20
C LYS A 72 -7.02 22.60 -12.56
N ASP A 73 -6.92 22.50 -11.24
CA ASP A 73 -5.94 23.26 -10.50
C ASP A 73 -4.65 22.47 -10.31
N ASN A 74 -3.50 23.06 -10.71
CA ASN A 74 -2.16 22.50 -10.55
C ASN A 74 -2.04 21.06 -11.09
N PRO A 75 -2.45 20.76 -12.34
CA PRO A 75 -2.29 19.43 -12.91
C PRO A 75 -0.82 19.07 -13.06
N LEU A 76 -0.51 17.78 -12.82
CA LEU A 76 0.81 17.24 -13.15
C LEU A 76 1.04 17.23 -14.66
N LYS A 77 2.30 17.34 -15.06
CA LYS A 77 2.75 17.31 -16.45
C LYS A 77 3.88 16.30 -16.62
N ARG A 78 4.04 15.77 -17.82
CA ARG A 78 5.23 14.98 -18.17
C ARG A 78 6.49 15.80 -17.90
N GLY A 79 7.47 15.17 -17.25
CA GLY A 79 8.72 15.81 -16.83
C GLY A 79 8.69 16.47 -15.45
N ASP A 80 7.53 16.53 -14.78
CA ASP A 80 7.47 17.00 -13.39
C ASP A 80 8.25 16.06 -12.46
N GLU A 81 8.90 16.65 -11.45
CA GLU A 81 9.67 15.89 -10.45
C GLU A 81 8.74 15.31 -9.38
N VAL A 82 8.93 14.01 -9.12
CA VAL A 82 8.29 13.29 -8.02
C VAL A 82 9.33 12.69 -7.08
N ILE A 83 9.17 12.91 -5.78
CA ILE A 83 9.98 12.23 -4.76
C ILE A 83 9.31 10.92 -4.37
N VAL A 84 10.13 9.84 -4.33
CA VAL A 84 9.71 8.49 -3.99
C VAL A 84 10.70 7.83 -3.01
N PRO A 85 10.26 6.96 -2.08
CA PRO A 85 11.18 6.21 -1.23
C PRO A 85 11.94 5.17 -2.06
N ALA A 86 13.16 4.85 -1.66
CA ALA A 86 13.96 3.84 -2.36
C ALA A 86 13.49 2.40 -2.16
N VAL A 87 12.68 2.16 -1.11
CA VAL A 87 12.14 0.84 -0.77
C VAL A 87 10.63 0.87 -0.85
N SER A 88 10.06 0.20 -1.86
CA SER A 88 8.62 -0.01 -2.02
C SER A 88 8.34 -1.12 -3.03
N TRP A 89 7.07 -1.36 -3.32
CA TRP A 89 6.63 -2.27 -4.37
C TRP A 89 6.72 -1.61 -5.76
N SER A 90 6.97 -2.41 -6.80
CA SER A 90 7.18 -1.89 -8.16
C SER A 90 6.03 -1.03 -8.70
N THR A 91 4.79 -1.33 -8.33
CA THR A 91 3.62 -0.59 -8.81
C THR A 91 3.33 0.71 -8.05
N THR A 92 4.16 1.06 -7.06
CA THR A 92 4.26 2.44 -6.54
C THR A 92 4.95 3.34 -7.57
N TYR A 93 5.95 2.82 -8.31
CA TYR A 93 6.77 3.59 -9.25
C TYR A 93 6.28 3.53 -10.71
N ASN A 94 5.78 2.36 -11.15
CA ASN A 94 5.41 2.14 -12.54
C ASN A 94 4.44 3.18 -13.12
N PRO A 95 3.37 3.61 -12.41
CA PRO A 95 2.49 4.67 -12.89
C PRO A 95 3.20 6.00 -13.15
N LEU A 96 4.20 6.34 -12.32
CA LEU A 96 4.98 7.56 -12.44
C LEU A 96 5.79 7.55 -13.74
N LEU A 97 6.43 6.41 -14.05
CA LEU A 97 7.11 6.19 -15.33
C LEU A 97 6.14 6.29 -16.51
N GLN A 98 4.98 5.59 -16.45
CA GLN A 98 4.00 5.55 -17.53
C GLN A 98 3.45 6.95 -17.87
N TYR A 99 3.33 7.80 -16.86
CA TYR A 99 2.94 9.20 -17.02
C TYR A 99 4.11 10.16 -17.30
N GLY A 100 5.33 9.63 -17.42
CA GLY A 100 6.52 10.39 -17.81
C GLY A 100 6.99 11.39 -16.76
N LEU A 101 6.83 11.08 -15.48
CA LEU A 101 7.39 11.85 -14.37
C LEU A 101 8.87 11.52 -14.19
N LYS A 102 9.61 12.45 -13.61
CA LYS A 102 11.03 12.28 -13.24
C LYS A 102 11.13 11.90 -11.77
N LEU A 103 11.59 10.68 -11.50
CA LEU A 103 11.64 10.16 -10.15
C LEU A 103 12.90 10.62 -9.42
N LYS A 104 12.76 11.11 -8.20
CA LYS A 104 13.87 11.36 -7.28
C LYS A 104 13.77 10.39 -6.12
N PHE A 105 14.68 9.41 -6.09
CA PHE A 105 14.75 8.43 -5.00
C PHE A 105 15.45 9.04 -3.78
N VAL A 106 14.80 8.87 -2.62
CA VAL A 106 15.31 9.26 -1.31
C VAL A 106 15.42 8.02 -0.44
N ASP A 107 16.47 7.95 0.38
CA ASP A 107 16.74 6.82 1.25
C ASP A 107 15.67 6.67 2.35
N VAL A 108 15.68 5.52 3.00
CA VAL A 108 14.79 5.17 4.10
C VAL A 108 15.55 5.15 5.43
N ASP A 109 14.84 5.35 6.52
CA ASP A 109 15.34 5.10 7.86
C ASP A 109 15.28 3.60 8.18
N LEU A 110 16.38 3.02 8.69
CA LEU A 110 16.47 1.58 8.96
C LEU A 110 15.55 1.11 10.07
N ASN A 111 15.20 1.99 11.01
CA ASN A 111 14.39 1.61 12.14
C ASN A 111 12.90 1.64 11.80
N THR A 112 12.47 2.56 10.95
CA THR A 112 11.05 2.73 10.61
C THR A 112 10.69 2.14 9.26
N LEU A 113 11.66 1.98 8.36
CA LEU A 113 11.54 1.61 6.95
C LEU A 113 10.78 2.64 6.10
N ASN A 114 10.37 3.76 6.68
CA ASN A 114 9.80 4.92 5.99
C ASN A 114 10.92 5.88 5.58
N TYR A 115 10.60 7.05 5.01
CA TYR A 115 11.62 8.01 4.59
C TYR A 115 12.61 8.37 5.69
N ASP A 116 13.89 8.51 5.33
CA ASP A 116 14.83 9.35 6.05
C ASP A 116 14.36 10.81 5.90
N LEU A 117 13.80 11.35 6.98
CA LEU A 117 13.14 12.67 6.96
C LEU A 117 14.11 13.82 6.80
N GLU A 118 15.36 13.68 7.21
CA GLU A 118 16.40 14.70 6.98
C GLU A 118 16.76 14.74 5.49
N GLN A 119 16.99 13.58 4.88
CA GLN A 119 17.21 13.51 3.44
C GLN A 119 15.99 13.98 2.65
N LEU A 120 14.78 13.63 3.06
CA LEU A 120 13.56 14.10 2.42
C LEU A 120 13.46 15.63 2.42
N ALA A 121 13.71 16.27 3.59
CA ALA A 121 13.68 17.74 3.71
C ALA A 121 14.66 18.41 2.74
N ASN A 122 15.87 17.86 2.62
CA ASN A 122 16.90 18.37 1.72
C ASN A 122 16.66 18.03 0.24
N ALA A 123 15.92 16.97 -0.06
CA ALA A 123 15.61 16.56 -1.44
C ALA A 123 14.54 17.44 -2.10
N ILE A 124 13.67 18.06 -1.32
CA ILE A 124 12.58 18.91 -1.82
C ILE A 124 13.12 20.22 -2.40
N THR A 125 12.72 20.52 -3.64
CA THR A 125 13.07 21.75 -4.35
C THR A 125 11.81 22.41 -4.93
N GLU A 126 11.96 23.58 -5.57
CA GLU A 126 10.86 24.24 -6.29
C GLU A 126 10.35 23.42 -7.50
N LYS A 127 11.13 22.43 -7.96
CA LYS A 127 10.74 21.52 -9.05
C LYS A 127 9.86 20.37 -8.56
N THR A 128 9.88 20.06 -7.28
CA THR A 128 9.13 18.96 -6.70
C THR A 128 7.63 19.25 -6.76
N LYS A 129 6.86 18.42 -7.48
CA LYS A 129 5.41 18.56 -7.66
C LYS A 129 4.61 17.50 -6.92
N LEU A 130 5.18 16.32 -6.75
CA LEU A 130 4.53 15.18 -6.12
C LEU A 130 5.47 14.54 -5.09
N LEU A 131 4.92 14.17 -3.95
CA LEU A 131 5.55 13.32 -2.94
C LEU A 131 4.68 12.06 -2.78
N VAL A 132 5.27 10.90 -3.00
CA VAL A 132 4.61 9.62 -2.74
C VAL A 132 5.07 9.10 -1.39
N LEU A 133 4.15 8.97 -0.45
CA LEU A 133 4.39 8.37 0.86
C LEU A 133 3.97 6.90 0.81
N VAL A 134 4.84 6.02 1.24
CA VAL A 134 4.52 4.61 1.44
C VAL A 134 4.52 4.33 2.93
N ASN A 135 3.42 3.81 3.46
CA ASN A 135 3.33 3.39 4.85
C ASN A 135 3.75 1.91 4.95
N LEU A 136 5.08 1.67 4.91
CA LEU A 136 5.65 0.37 4.62
C LEU A 136 5.41 -0.65 5.74
N LEU A 137 4.99 -1.86 5.36
CA LEU A 137 4.67 -2.97 6.26
C LEU A 137 3.66 -2.62 7.37
N GLY A 138 2.80 -1.65 7.11
CA GLY A 138 1.77 -1.23 8.07
C GLY A 138 2.16 -0.06 8.95
N ASN A 139 3.39 0.44 8.86
CA ASN A 139 3.91 1.50 9.72
C ASN A 139 3.64 2.88 9.11
N PRO A 140 2.82 3.75 9.73
CA PRO A 140 2.56 5.07 9.18
C PRO A 140 3.82 5.94 9.17
N ASN A 141 3.88 6.89 8.24
CA ASN A 141 4.89 7.93 8.25
C ASN A 141 4.66 8.91 9.41
N ASP A 142 5.69 9.64 9.84
CA ASP A 142 5.55 10.78 10.74
C ASP A 142 4.92 11.98 9.97
N PHE A 143 3.60 12.00 9.90
CA PHE A 143 2.87 12.98 9.12
C PHE A 143 3.02 14.42 9.66
N ASN A 144 3.35 14.59 10.94
CA ASN A 144 3.63 15.93 11.49
C ASN A 144 4.92 16.50 10.90
N LYS A 145 5.98 15.70 10.86
CA LYS A 145 7.25 16.11 10.23
C LYS A 145 7.10 16.27 8.72
N ILE A 146 6.38 15.36 8.04
CA ILE A 146 6.08 15.49 6.61
C ILE A 146 5.36 16.83 6.34
N LYS A 147 4.34 17.15 7.13
CA LYS A 147 3.60 18.41 7.01
C LYS A 147 4.51 19.63 7.24
N GLU A 148 5.41 19.58 8.22
CA GLU A 148 6.38 20.63 8.48
C GLU A 148 7.33 20.82 7.27
N ILE A 149 7.90 19.75 6.77
CA ILE A 149 8.81 19.72 5.62
C ILE A 149 8.14 20.30 4.36
N THR A 150 6.84 20.02 4.15
CA THR A 150 6.11 20.42 2.94
C THR A 150 5.33 21.73 3.06
N LYS A 151 5.22 22.32 4.26
CA LYS A 151 4.32 23.44 4.60
C LYS A 151 4.42 24.66 3.69
N SER A 152 5.62 25.01 3.23
CA SER A 152 5.87 26.19 2.38
C SER A 152 5.82 25.88 0.87
N LYS A 153 5.52 24.64 0.49
CA LYS A 153 5.59 24.14 -0.87
C LYS A 153 4.22 23.69 -1.36
N LYS A 154 3.92 23.91 -2.64
CA LYS A 154 2.71 23.40 -3.29
C LYS A 154 2.95 21.98 -3.83
N ILE A 155 3.23 21.04 -2.92
CA ILE A 155 3.51 19.65 -3.25
C ILE A 155 2.25 18.83 -3.04
N ILE A 156 1.87 18.06 -4.04
CA ILE A 156 0.78 17.07 -3.96
C ILE A 156 1.32 15.87 -3.16
N ILE A 157 0.53 15.35 -2.25
CA ILE A 157 0.88 14.15 -1.47
C ILE A 157 -0.08 13.02 -1.84
N VAL A 158 0.49 11.89 -2.25
CA VAL A 158 -0.23 10.63 -2.46
C VAL A 158 0.30 9.60 -1.47
N GLU A 159 -0.61 8.89 -0.80
CA GLU A 159 -0.28 7.85 0.16
C GLU A 159 -0.55 6.46 -0.43
N ASP A 160 0.49 5.64 -0.56
CA ASP A 160 0.37 4.21 -0.86
C ASP A 160 0.23 3.44 0.45
N ASN A 161 -0.98 2.96 0.71
CA ASN A 161 -1.36 2.20 1.90
C ASN A 161 -1.68 0.74 1.57
N CYS A 162 -1.13 0.21 0.49
CA CYS A 162 -1.41 -1.18 0.12
C CYS A 162 -1.06 -2.16 1.25
N GLU A 163 -0.04 -1.86 2.05
CA GLU A 163 0.38 -2.66 3.19
C GLU A 163 -0.04 -2.10 4.56
N SER A 164 -0.85 -1.03 4.61
CA SER A 164 -1.13 -0.29 5.86
C SER A 164 -2.61 0.01 6.11
N MET A 165 -3.50 -0.80 5.54
CA MET A 165 -4.93 -0.66 5.81
C MET A 165 -5.20 -0.80 7.31
N GLY A 166 -5.84 0.21 7.92
CA GLY A 166 -6.14 0.28 9.34
C GLY A 166 -5.04 0.88 10.23
N ALA A 167 -3.88 1.24 9.68
CA ALA A 167 -2.87 2.00 10.41
C ALA A 167 -3.38 3.41 10.74
N GLU A 168 -2.91 3.98 11.87
CA GLU A 168 -3.34 5.28 12.36
C GLU A 168 -2.15 6.13 12.84
N PHE A 169 -2.25 7.43 12.61
CA PHE A 169 -1.37 8.42 13.21
C PHE A 169 -2.23 9.50 13.85
N GLU A 170 -2.02 9.79 15.15
CA GLU A 170 -2.81 10.74 15.93
C GLU A 170 -4.34 10.55 15.76
N ASN A 171 -4.80 9.31 15.89
CA ASN A 171 -6.21 8.89 15.76
C ASN A 171 -6.85 9.14 14.38
N LYS A 172 -6.05 9.42 13.35
CA LYS A 172 -6.51 9.46 11.97
C LYS A 172 -5.91 8.29 11.19
N LYS A 173 -6.70 7.71 10.32
CA LYS A 173 -6.24 6.57 9.51
C LYS A 173 -5.27 7.03 8.43
N ALA A 174 -4.21 6.25 8.22
CA ALA A 174 -3.34 6.39 7.06
C ALA A 174 -4.18 6.33 5.77
N GLY A 175 -3.78 7.10 4.76
CA GLY A 175 -4.55 7.34 3.53
C GLY A 175 -5.44 8.58 3.56
N THR A 176 -5.41 9.36 4.69
CA THR A 176 -6.23 10.58 4.86
C THR A 176 -5.40 11.84 5.08
N PHE A 177 -4.09 11.74 5.04
CA PHE A 177 -3.16 12.85 5.25
C PHE A 177 -2.75 13.53 3.95
N GLY A 178 -2.73 12.78 2.83
CA GLY A 178 -2.52 13.29 1.49
C GLY A 178 -3.81 13.67 0.78
N GLU A 179 -3.69 14.08 -0.49
CA GLU A 179 -4.86 14.36 -1.35
C GLU A 179 -5.56 13.08 -1.81
N ILE A 180 -4.78 11.99 -1.98
CA ILE A 180 -5.26 10.67 -2.40
C ILE A 180 -4.56 9.60 -1.56
N GLY A 181 -5.34 8.63 -1.07
CA GLY A 181 -4.84 7.40 -0.46
C GLY A 181 -5.22 6.19 -1.30
N THR A 182 -4.31 5.23 -1.45
CA THR A 182 -4.55 3.99 -2.18
C THR A 182 -4.39 2.78 -1.27
N PHE A 183 -5.15 1.72 -1.54
CA PHE A 183 -5.17 0.50 -0.73
C PHE A 183 -5.28 -0.73 -1.62
N SER A 184 -4.78 -1.86 -1.13
CA SER A 184 -4.95 -3.17 -1.75
C SER A 184 -5.82 -4.07 -0.88
N SER A 185 -6.66 -4.85 -1.52
CA SER A 185 -7.40 -5.96 -0.93
C SER A 185 -7.07 -7.29 -1.62
N PHE A 186 -5.80 -7.45 -2.05
CA PHE A 186 -5.26 -8.68 -2.57
C PHE A 186 -5.26 -9.77 -1.49
N TYR A 187 -5.28 -11.04 -1.90
CA TYR A 187 -5.40 -12.21 -1.04
C TYR A 187 -4.58 -12.17 0.27
N SER A 188 -3.33 -11.72 0.23
CA SER A 188 -2.41 -11.74 1.38
C SER A 188 -2.42 -10.47 2.23
N HIS A 189 -3.34 -9.52 1.94
CA HIS A 189 -3.39 -8.23 2.65
C HIS A 189 -4.30 -8.30 3.90
N HIS A 190 -4.53 -7.15 4.54
CA HIS A 190 -5.31 -7.06 5.79
C HIS A 190 -6.75 -7.56 5.63
N ILE A 191 -7.36 -7.33 4.47
CA ILE A 191 -8.61 -7.94 4.01
C ILE A 191 -8.39 -8.48 2.59
N SER A 192 -9.18 -9.46 2.20
CA SER A 192 -9.08 -10.09 0.88
C SER A 192 -10.41 -10.05 0.12
N THR A 193 -10.40 -9.43 -1.06
CA THR A 193 -11.50 -9.50 -2.04
C THR A 193 -11.15 -10.36 -3.25
N MET A 194 -10.25 -11.36 -3.07
CA MET A 194 -9.47 -12.10 -4.07
C MET A 194 -8.44 -11.17 -4.71
N GLU A 195 -8.87 -10.38 -5.66
CA GLU A 195 -8.20 -9.21 -6.23
C GLU A 195 -9.03 -7.97 -5.92
N GLY A 196 -8.38 -6.84 -5.69
CA GLY A 196 -9.06 -5.57 -5.47
C GLY A 196 -8.12 -4.47 -4.96
N GLY A 197 -8.58 -3.24 -5.11
CA GLY A 197 -7.95 -2.06 -4.58
C GLY A 197 -8.97 -0.95 -4.35
N LEU A 198 -8.61 0.04 -3.57
CA LEU A 198 -9.45 1.18 -3.27
C LEU A 198 -8.64 2.46 -3.34
N ILE A 199 -9.29 3.53 -3.74
CA ILE A 199 -8.76 4.88 -3.76
C ILE A 199 -9.67 5.73 -2.90
N VAL A 200 -9.10 6.55 -2.03
CA VAL A 200 -9.86 7.48 -1.18
C VAL A 200 -9.40 8.92 -1.39
N THR A 201 -10.32 9.84 -1.31
CA THR A 201 -10.05 11.28 -1.39
C THR A 201 -11.16 12.09 -0.73
N ASN A 202 -10.84 13.34 -0.35
CA ASN A 202 -11.83 14.33 0.07
C ASN A 202 -12.17 15.34 -1.02
N ASP A 203 -11.47 15.28 -2.16
CA ASP A 203 -11.63 16.15 -3.32
C ASP A 203 -12.66 15.57 -4.30
N GLU A 204 -13.75 16.31 -4.53
CA GLU A 204 -14.84 15.88 -5.40
C GLU A 204 -14.45 15.87 -6.87
N GLU A 205 -13.56 16.76 -7.31
CA GLU A 205 -13.07 16.75 -8.68
C GLU A 205 -12.24 15.51 -8.96
N LEU A 206 -11.28 15.18 -8.08
CA LEU A 206 -10.48 13.96 -8.19
C LEU A 206 -11.36 12.71 -8.15
N TYR A 207 -12.36 12.66 -7.28
CA TYR A 207 -13.32 11.55 -7.24
C TYR A 207 -14.01 11.36 -8.59
N HIS A 208 -14.54 12.42 -9.21
CA HIS A 208 -15.20 12.34 -10.51
C HIS A 208 -14.23 11.94 -11.64
N ILE A 209 -13.01 12.46 -11.63
CA ILE A 209 -11.96 12.06 -12.58
C ILE A 209 -11.67 10.55 -12.44
N ILE A 210 -11.48 10.05 -11.22
CA ILE A 210 -11.17 8.65 -10.94
C ILE A 210 -12.33 7.74 -11.38
N LEU A 211 -13.59 8.11 -11.10
CA LEU A 211 -14.78 7.37 -11.57
C LEU A 211 -14.81 7.22 -13.10
N SER A 212 -14.50 8.31 -13.82
CA SER A 212 -14.46 8.31 -15.27
C SER A 212 -13.28 7.47 -15.78
N LEU A 213 -12.06 7.71 -15.29
CA LEU A 213 -10.86 6.99 -15.70
C LEU A 213 -10.95 5.48 -15.45
N ARG A 214 -11.57 5.05 -14.35
CA ARG A 214 -11.79 3.64 -14.01
C ARG A 214 -12.53 2.88 -15.11
N ALA A 215 -13.41 3.54 -15.81
CA ALA A 215 -14.31 2.96 -16.81
C ALA A 215 -14.21 3.72 -18.14
N HIS A 216 -13.09 3.57 -18.83
CA HIS A 216 -12.85 4.05 -20.21
C HIS A 216 -12.84 5.58 -20.39
N GLY A 217 -12.93 6.38 -19.36
CA GLY A 217 -13.16 7.84 -19.46
C GLY A 217 -14.64 8.20 -19.67
N TRP A 218 -15.54 7.30 -19.34
CA TRP A 218 -16.98 7.35 -19.61
C TRP A 218 -17.71 8.23 -18.60
N THR A 219 -18.75 8.93 -19.06
CA THR A 219 -19.62 9.78 -18.21
C THR A 219 -20.69 8.98 -17.46
N ARG A 220 -20.90 7.71 -17.82
CA ARG A 220 -22.01 6.87 -17.34
C ARG A 220 -22.14 6.83 -15.82
N ASN A 221 -21.02 6.69 -15.10
CA ASN A 221 -20.98 6.59 -13.65
C ASN A 221 -20.91 7.93 -12.92
N LEU A 222 -20.86 9.05 -13.67
CA LEU A 222 -20.89 10.39 -13.10
C LEU A 222 -22.33 10.79 -12.74
N PRO A 223 -22.54 11.67 -11.74
CA PRO A 223 -23.81 12.33 -11.53
C PRO A 223 -24.20 13.21 -12.72
N ASN A 224 -25.47 13.60 -12.84
CA ASN A 224 -25.96 14.42 -13.94
C ASN A 224 -25.18 15.74 -14.06
N LYS A 225 -24.80 16.34 -12.94
CA LYS A 225 -23.88 17.48 -12.86
C LYS A 225 -22.71 17.09 -11.98
N SER A 226 -21.55 16.90 -12.57
CA SER A 226 -20.30 16.60 -11.90
C SER A 226 -19.32 17.77 -11.99
N MET A 227 -18.19 17.70 -11.29
CA MET A 227 -17.13 18.72 -11.36
C MET A 227 -16.46 18.80 -12.73
N ILE A 228 -16.53 17.71 -13.54
CA ILE A 228 -15.81 17.59 -14.82
C ILE A 228 -16.74 17.51 -16.05
N HIS A 229 -18.05 17.28 -15.85
CA HIS A 229 -19.01 17.15 -16.95
C HIS A 229 -20.44 17.41 -16.47
N THR A 230 -21.26 17.99 -17.34
CA THR A 230 -22.72 18.05 -17.20
C THR A 230 -23.33 17.20 -18.30
N LYS A 231 -24.14 16.21 -17.93
CA LYS A 231 -24.76 15.28 -18.88
C LYS A 231 -25.74 16.01 -19.80
N SER A 232 -25.80 15.57 -21.06
CA SER A 232 -26.83 15.99 -22.02
C SER A 232 -28.22 15.62 -21.52
N MET A 233 -29.22 16.39 -21.91
CA MET A 233 -30.63 16.05 -21.69
C MET A 233 -31.07 14.90 -22.59
N ASP A 234 -30.34 14.61 -23.69
CA ASP A 234 -30.56 13.45 -24.54
C ASP A 234 -29.80 12.23 -24.02
N PRO A 235 -30.51 11.22 -23.50
CA PRO A 235 -29.87 9.99 -22.98
C PRO A 235 -29.12 9.19 -24.05
N PHE A 236 -29.51 9.30 -25.33
CA PHE A 236 -28.85 8.60 -26.43
C PHE A 236 -27.47 9.18 -26.70
N GLU A 237 -27.36 10.51 -26.75
CA GLU A 237 -26.07 11.20 -26.93
C GLU A 237 -25.10 10.92 -25.76
N GLU A 238 -25.63 10.76 -24.54
CA GLU A 238 -24.82 10.55 -23.34
C GLU A 238 -24.36 9.08 -23.18
N GLN A 239 -25.02 8.14 -23.88
CA GLN A 239 -24.84 6.71 -23.66
C GLN A 239 -23.39 6.22 -23.86
N PHE A 240 -22.67 6.76 -24.82
CA PHE A 240 -21.27 6.45 -25.11
C PHE A 240 -20.37 7.70 -25.14
N LYS A 241 -20.60 8.60 -24.19
CA LYS A 241 -19.80 9.82 -24.06
C LYS A 241 -18.53 9.56 -23.26
N PHE A 242 -17.38 9.80 -23.86
CA PHE A 242 -16.06 9.67 -23.24
C PHE A 242 -15.43 11.06 -23.15
N ILE A 243 -14.95 11.43 -21.96
CA ILE A 243 -14.41 12.77 -21.67
C ILE A 243 -12.95 12.74 -21.22
N LEU A 244 -12.44 11.56 -20.88
CA LEU A 244 -11.03 11.33 -20.48
C LEU A 244 -10.50 10.06 -21.17
N PRO A 245 -9.18 9.95 -21.41
CA PRO A 245 -8.57 8.71 -21.91
C PRO A 245 -8.41 7.71 -20.77
N GLY A 246 -9.50 7.02 -20.43
CA GLY A 246 -9.56 6.11 -19.29
C GLY A 246 -9.19 4.67 -19.59
N TYR A 247 -9.31 3.85 -18.57
CA TYR A 247 -8.93 2.43 -18.55
C TYR A 247 -10.15 1.54 -18.32
N ASN A 248 -9.96 0.23 -18.38
CA ASN A 248 -10.91 -0.73 -17.82
C ASN A 248 -10.33 -1.37 -16.55
N LEU A 249 -10.50 -0.68 -15.42
CA LEU A 249 -10.01 -1.11 -14.11
C LEU A 249 -11.18 -1.36 -13.14
N ARG A 250 -12.36 -1.65 -13.69
CA ARG A 250 -13.58 -1.91 -12.92
C ARG A 250 -13.39 -3.17 -12.07
N PRO A 251 -13.82 -3.16 -10.80
CA PRO A 251 -13.88 -4.37 -9.99
C PRO A 251 -15.05 -5.25 -10.42
N LEU A 252 -15.04 -6.51 -10.00
CA LEU A 252 -16.19 -7.39 -10.08
C LEU A 252 -17.18 -7.09 -8.94
N GLU A 253 -18.47 -7.31 -9.18
CA GLU A 253 -19.51 -7.18 -8.14
C GLU A 253 -19.28 -8.16 -6.98
N ILE A 254 -18.76 -9.35 -7.28
CA ILE A 254 -18.34 -10.35 -6.29
C ILE A 254 -17.32 -9.78 -5.31
N SER A 255 -16.30 -9.08 -5.82
CA SER A 255 -15.26 -8.48 -4.97
C SER A 255 -15.83 -7.42 -4.03
N GLY A 256 -16.82 -6.63 -4.49
CA GLY A 256 -17.55 -5.68 -3.63
C GLY A 256 -18.35 -6.38 -2.53
N ALA A 257 -19.04 -7.47 -2.85
CA ALA A 257 -19.81 -8.24 -1.88
C ALA A 257 -18.91 -8.87 -0.80
N ILE A 258 -17.80 -9.47 -1.19
CA ILE A 258 -16.77 -9.98 -0.27
C ILE A 258 -16.20 -8.86 0.61
N GLY A 259 -15.89 -7.71 -0.01
CA GLY A 259 -15.30 -6.56 0.70
C GLY A 259 -16.17 -6.05 1.83
N ILE A 260 -17.48 -6.07 1.70
CA ILE A 260 -18.43 -5.69 2.77
C ILE A 260 -18.27 -6.61 3.98
N GLU A 261 -18.17 -7.93 3.79
CA GLU A 261 -18.02 -8.87 4.90
C GLU A 261 -16.62 -8.78 5.52
N GLN A 262 -15.59 -8.63 4.70
CA GLN A 262 -14.22 -8.46 5.16
C GLN A 262 -14.02 -7.17 5.97
N LEU A 263 -14.65 -6.06 5.55
CA LEU A 263 -14.55 -4.79 6.25
C LEU A 263 -15.13 -4.85 7.67
N LYS A 264 -16.16 -5.66 7.90
CA LYS A 264 -16.74 -5.88 9.24
C LYS A 264 -15.76 -6.57 10.20
N LYS A 265 -14.88 -7.41 9.65
CA LYS A 265 -13.88 -8.19 10.41
C LYS A 265 -12.58 -7.41 10.63
N LEU A 266 -12.30 -6.43 9.78
CA LEU A 266 -11.03 -5.70 9.76
C LEU A 266 -10.60 -5.12 11.12
N PRO A 267 -11.46 -4.49 11.94
CA PRO A 267 -11.04 -3.99 13.25
C PRO A 267 -10.45 -5.07 14.15
N LEU A 268 -11.05 -6.25 14.20
CA LEU A 268 -10.55 -7.39 14.98
C LEU A 268 -9.22 -7.93 14.38
N PHE A 269 -9.12 -7.98 13.06
CA PHE A 269 -7.89 -8.41 12.38
C PHE A 269 -6.70 -7.50 12.71
N ILE A 270 -6.92 -6.18 12.72
CA ILE A 270 -5.88 -5.21 13.10
C ILE A 270 -5.49 -5.38 14.57
N GLU A 271 -6.45 -5.56 15.48
CA GLU A 271 -6.16 -5.74 16.90
C GLU A 271 -5.30 -6.99 17.15
N ASN A 272 -5.65 -8.11 16.51
CA ASN A 272 -4.85 -9.33 16.62
C ASN A 272 -3.43 -9.15 16.06
N ARG A 273 -3.28 -8.45 14.92
CA ARG A 273 -1.94 -8.14 14.36
C ARG A 273 -1.11 -7.27 15.31
N ILE A 274 -1.73 -6.31 15.97
CA ILE A 274 -1.05 -5.45 16.96
C ILE A 274 -0.64 -6.27 18.19
N ASN A 275 -1.50 -7.17 18.69
CA ASN A 275 -1.18 -8.02 19.82
C ASN A 275 0.00 -8.97 19.50
N ASN A 276 -0.02 -9.58 18.32
CA ASN A 276 1.10 -10.36 17.80
C ASN A 276 2.40 -9.53 17.74
N ALA A 277 2.29 -8.28 17.28
CA ALA A 277 3.44 -7.40 17.16
C ALA A 277 4.03 -6.98 18.50
N LYS A 278 3.20 -6.74 19.51
CA LYS A 278 3.68 -6.48 20.88
C LYS A 278 4.52 -7.66 21.37
N TYR A 279 4.01 -8.89 21.22
CA TYR A 279 4.73 -10.09 21.60
C TYR A 279 6.03 -10.28 20.79
N PHE A 280 5.98 -10.03 19.48
CA PHE A 280 7.17 -10.06 18.64
C PHE A 280 8.23 -9.04 19.10
N GLN A 281 7.82 -7.82 19.43
CA GLN A 281 8.73 -6.77 19.92
C GLN A 281 9.33 -7.13 21.28
N GLU A 282 8.57 -7.72 22.20
CA GLU A 282 9.09 -8.20 23.49
C GLU A 282 10.23 -9.20 23.30
N ILE A 283 10.11 -10.10 22.30
CA ILE A 283 11.12 -11.14 22.04
C ILE A 283 12.33 -10.60 21.27
N PHE A 284 12.14 -9.67 20.31
CA PHE A 284 13.19 -9.33 19.36
C PHE A 284 13.77 -7.91 19.49
N SER A 285 13.16 -6.98 20.26
CA SER A 285 13.62 -5.57 20.33
C SER A 285 15.07 -5.43 20.81
N ASN A 286 15.54 -6.26 21.73
CA ASN A 286 16.90 -6.24 22.26
C ASN A 286 17.83 -7.24 21.56
N ASN A 287 17.46 -7.76 20.39
CA ASN A 287 18.29 -8.73 19.69
C ASN A 287 19.59 -8.08 19.19
N LYS A 288 20.73 -8.74 19.48
CA LYS A 288 22.06 -8.21 19.12
C LYS A 288 22.34 -8.29 17.62
N ASP A 289 21.71 -9.22 16.90
CA ASP A 289 21.99 -9.56 15.52
C ASP A 289 21.04 -8.86 14.53
N PHE A 290 19.86 -8.38 14.98
CA PHE A 290 18.84 -7.80 14.11
C PHE A 290 18.40 -6.40 14.52
N ILE A 291 18.07 -5.61 13.52
CA ILE A 291 17.20 -4.43 13.63
C ILE A 291 15.80 -4.90 13.25
N ILE A 292 14.79 -4.58 14.03
CA ILE A 292 13.36 -4.76 13.73
C ILE A 292 12.68 -3.41 13.56
N GLN A 293 11.52 -3.37 12.90
CA GLN A 293 10.81 -2.12 12.65
C GLN A 293 10.30 -1.49 13.94
N ASN A 294 10.61 -0.20 14.13
CA ASN A 294 10.04 0.64 15.17
C ASN A 294 8.72 1.23 14.70
N GLU A 295 7.71 1.13 15.54
CA GLU A 295 6.38 1.66 15.29
C GLU A 295 6.35 3.19 15.36
N ILE A 296 5.70 3.81 14.36
CA ILE A 296 5.27 5.20 14.36
C ILE A 296 3.75 5.22 14.45
N GLY A 297 3.18 6.03 15.35
CA GLY A 297 1.72 6.04 15.56
C GLY A 297 1.19 4.67 15.99
N ARG A 298 0.18 4.16 15.29
CA ARG A 298 -0.42 2.84 15.48
C ARG A 298 -0.34 2.05 14.19
N SER A 299 0.70 1.23 14.07
CA SER A 299 0.93 0.37 12.90
C SER A 299 -0.14 -0.71 12.77
N SER A 300 -0.51 -1.05 11.54
CA SER A 300 -1.36 -2.22 11.25
C SER A 300 -0.58 -3.51 11.05
N TRP A 301 0.73 -3.45 11.17
CA TRP A 301 1.65 -4.59 11.19
C TRP A 301 1.38 -5.66 10.12
N PHE A 302 1.68 -5.32 8.88
CA PHE A 302 1.51 -6.23 7.74
C PHE A 302 2.37 -7.49 7.87
N GLY A 303 3.59 -7.35 8.36
CA GLY A 303 4.55 -8.41 8.64
C GLY A 303 5.65 -7.93 9.58
N PHE A 304 6.56 -8.83 9.95
CA PHE A 304 7.67 -8.55 10.84
C PHE A 304 8.98 -8.52 10.07
N SER A 305 9.59 -7.36 9.98
CA SER A 305 10.87 -7.17 9.30
C SER A 305 12.05 -7.44 10.20
N PHE A 306 13.11 -7.98 9.59
CA PHE A 306 14.43 -8.16 10.18
C PHE A 306 15.48 -7.60 9.23
N ILE A 307 16.42 -6.85 9.76
CA ILE A 307 17.64 -6.43 9.04
C ILE A 307 18.82 -6.93 9.88
N ILE A 308 19.69 -7.75 9.30
CA ILE A 308 20.89 -8.23 9.98
C ILE A 308 21.82 -7.03 10.18
N LYS A 309 22.27 -6.82 11.42
CA LYS A 309 23.21 -5.75 11.77
C LYS A 309 24.60 -6.00 11.16
N GLU A 310 25.32 -4.95 10.81
CA GLU A 310 26.70 -5.04 10.32
C GLU A 310 27.66 -5.68 11.34
N SER A 311 27.36 -5.53 12.64
CA SER A 311 28.12 -6.15 13.73
C SER A 311 27.86 -7.64 13.88
N SER A 312 26.89 -8.19 13.17
CA SER A 312 26.55 -9.61 13.20
C SER A 312 27.32 -10.39 12.14
N ASN A 313 27.78 -11.58 12.48
CA ASN A 313 28.43 -12.51 11.57
C ASN A 313 27.43 -13.37 10.76
N LEU A 314 26.13 -13.10 10.85
CA LEU A 314 25.09 -13.88 10.20
C LEU A 314 25.09 -13.66 8.68
N ASN A 315 25.11 -14.76 7.92
CA ASN A 315 24.87 -14.73 6.49
C ASN A 315 23.37 -14.83 6.22
N ARG A 316 22.76 -13.77 5.61
CA ARG A 316 21.33 -13.74 5.29
C ARG A 316 20.90 -14.92 4.43
N HIS A 317 21.67 -15.26 3.40
CA HIS A 317 21.30 -16.34 2.48
C HIS A 317 21.20 -17.70 3.17
N GLU A 318 22.16 -18.02 4.03
CA GLU A 318 22.14 -19.27 4.77
C GLU A 318 21.03 -19.28 5.83
N LEU A 319 20.82 -18.16 6.53
CA LEU A 319 19.70 -18.02 7.46
C LEU A 319 18.34 -18.26 6.76
N ILE A 320 18.12 -17.62 5.61
CA ILE A 320 16.86 -17.77 4.84
C ILE A 320 16.67 -19.22 4.39
N LYS A 321 17.71 -19.89 3.89
CA LYS A 321 17.62 -21.32 3.55
C LYS A 321 17.23 -22.19 4.75
N PHE A 322 17.82 -21.89 5.92
CA PHE A 322 17.53 -22.62 7.15
C PHE A 322 16.08 -22.39 7.61
N LEU A 323 15.59 -21.16 7.59
CA LEU A 323 14.20 -20.82 7.92
C LEU A 323 13.21 -21.53 6.99
N ILE A 324 13.42 -21.46 5.68
CA ILE A 324 12.58 -22.14 4.68
C ILE A 324 12.58 -23.66 4.90
N LYS A 325 13.76 -24.26 5.14
CA LYS A 325 13.86 -25.70 5.44
C LYS A 325 13.12 -26.09 6.73
N SER A 326 13.05 -25.16 7.67
CA SER A 326 12.31 -25.33 8.93
C SER A 326 10.81 -25.08 8.79
N GLY A 327 10.29 -24.73 7.59
CA GLY A 327 8.87 -24.46 7.31
C GLY A 327 8.44 -23.05 7.70
N ILE A 328 9.36 -22.09 7.73
CA ILE A 328 9.07 -20.66 7.95
C ILE A 328 9.20 -19.94 6.61
N GLU A 329 8.09 -19.40 6.12
CA GLU A 329 8.12 -18.61 4.87
C GLU A 329 8.69 -17.21 5.12
N THR A 330 9.57 -16.80 4.22
CA THR A 330 10.21 -15.49 4.25
C THR A 330 10.12 -14.80 2.90
N ARG A 331 10.21 -13.48 2.89
CA ARG A 331 10.31 -12.66 1.67
C ARG A 331 11.35 -11.56 1.88
N PRO A 332 11.94 -11.03 0.80
CA PRO A 332 12.63 -9.73 0.87
C PRO A 332 11.67 -8.66 1.38
N ILE A 333 12.18 -7.63 2.06
CA ILE A 333 11.38 -6.47 2.42
C ILE A 333 10.98 -5.76 1.11
N VAL A 334 9.76 -6.02 0.66
CA VAL A 334 9.22 -5.66 -0.65
C VAL A 334 10.24 -5.90 -1.79
N THR A 335 10.67 -4.88 -2.51
CA THR A 335 11.69 -5.05 -3.57
C THR A 335 13.13 -4.85 -3.08
N GLY A 336 13.34 -4.54 -1.79
CA GLY A 336 14.60 -3.99 -1.31
C GLY A 336 14.85 -2.61 -1.94
N ASN A 337 16.11 -2.24 -2.22
CA ASN A 337 16.41 -1.03 -2.99
C ASN A 337 15.92 -1.20 -4.44
N PHE A 338 14.88 -0.44 -4.80
CA PHE A 338 14.25 -0.55 -6.13
C PHE A 338 15.23 -0.19 -7.26
N VAL A 339 16.16 0.72 -7.00
CA VAL A 339 17.17 1.15 -8.00
C VAL A 339 18.07 -0.01 -8.43
N ASN A 340 18.23 -1.04 -7.59
CA ASN A 340 18.99 -2.24 -7.91
C ASN A 340 18.22 -3.24 -8.80
N ASN A 341 16.96 -2.99 -9.11
CA ASN A 341 16.17 -3.86 -9.97
C ASN A 341 16.43 -3.55 -11.46
N PRO A 342 16.54 -4.58 -12.34
CA PRO A 342 16.83 -4.38 -13.76
C PRO A 342 15.84 -3.48 -14.51
N VAL A 343 14.61 -3.31 -14.00
CA VAL A 343 13.58 -2.46 -14.58
C VAL A 343 13.93 -0.98 -14.53
N ILE A 344 14.84 -0.57 -13.65
CA ILE A 344 15.22 0.85 -13.46
C ILE A 344 15.74 1.51 -14.74
N LYS A 345 16.32 0.72 -15.64
CA LYS A 345 16.84 1.20 -16.94
C LYS A 345 15.79 1.89 -17.82
N TYR A 346 14.51 1.69 -17.53
CA TYR A 346 13.41 2.32 -18.27
C TYR A 346 12.94 3.63 -17.64
N PHE A 347 13.41 3.97 -16.43
CA PHE A 347 12.97 5.14 -15.68
C PHE A 347 13.84 6.35 -15.98
N ASP A 348 13.22 7.54 -16.05
CA ASP A 348 13.90 8.83 -15.92
C ASP A 348 13.99 9.13 -14.41
N PHE A 349 15.17 8.99 -13.83
CA PHE A 349 15.34 9.11 -12.39
C PHE A 349 16.66 9.76 -11.99
N GLN A 350 16.69 10.22 -10.75
CA GLN A 350 17.90 10.63 -10.03
C GLN A 350 17.85 10.06 -8.61
N ILE A 351 19.02 9.91 -8.01
CA ILE A 351 19.19 9.51 -6.62
C ILE A 351 19.60 10.75 -5.83
N PHE A 352 18.88 11.03 -4.73
CA PHE A 352 19.29 12.06 -3.80
C PHE A 352 20.33 11.49 -2.83
N HIS A 353 21.57 12.01 -2.89
CA HIS A 353 22.73 11.46 -2.17
C HIS A 353 22.98 9.97 -2.46
N GLN A 354 23.14 9.16 -1.40
CA GLN A 354 23.36 7.72 -1.47
C GLN A 354 22.21 6.99 -0.78
N LEU A 355 21.86 5.83 -1.31
CA LEU A 355 20.78 4.97 -0.78
C LEU A 355 21.35 3.87 0.14
N ILE A 356 22.15 4.29 1.14
CA ILE A 356 22.90 3.37 2.00
C ILE A 356 21.97 2.44 2.78
N ASN A 357 20.90 2.99 3.36
CA ASN A 357 19.97 2.23 4.14
C ASN A 357 19.10 1.32 3.26
N ALA A 358 18.67 1.79 2.09
CA ALA A 358 17.96 0.95 1.13
C ALA A 358 18.82 -0.23 0.65
N ASP A 359 20.14 -0.03 0.48
CA ASP A 359 21.08 -1.13 0.15
C ASP A 359 21.22 -2.12 1.32
N LYS A 360 21.25 -1.65 2.57
CA LYS A 360 21.23 -2.53 3.75
C LYS A 360 19.92 -3.34 3.80
N VAL A 361 18.78 -2.70 3.57
CA VAL A 361 17.49 -3.39 3.46
C VAL A 361 17.52 -4.45 2.36
N HIS A 362 18.07 -4.10 1.19
CA HIS A 362 18.18 -5.02 0.04
C HIS A 362 19.06 -6.23 0.34
N ASN A 363 20.24 -6.00 0.93
CA ASN A 363 21.25 -7.04 1.11
C ASN A 363 21.08 -7.85 2.39
N HIS A 364 20.52 -7.26 3.46
CA HIS A 364 20.47 -7.84 4.80
C HIS A 364 19.03 -7.98 5.33
N GLY A 365 18.03 -7.45 4.62
CA GLY A 365 16.64 -7.45 5.06
C GLY A 365 15.85 -8.68 4.60
N PHE A 366 14.90 -9.08 5.42
CA PHE A 366 13.82 -10.04 5.10
C PHE A 366 12.63 -9.78 6.02
N PHE A 367 11.46 -10.32 5.69
CA PHE A 367 10.32 -10.29 6.60
C PHE A 367 9.60 -11.64 6.65
N VAL A 368 8.88 -11.87 7.74
CA VAL A 368 7.97 -12.99 7.96
C VAL A 368 6.54 -12.51 8.13
N GLY A 369 5.57 -13.39 7.98
CA GLY A 369 4.15 -13.04 8.05
C GLY A 369 3.71 -12.60 9.44
N ASN A 370 2.69 -11.73 9.48
CA ASN A 370 1.82 -11.51 10.62
C ASN A 370 0.39 -11.89 10.21
N HIS A 371 -0.43 -12.32 11.17
CA HIS A 371 -1.75 -12.88 10.87
C HIS A 371 -2.86 -12.19 11.66
N HIS A 372 -4.08 -12.36 11.19
CA HIS A 372 -5.30 -11.83 11.80
C HIS A 372 -5.80 -12.64 13.02
N TYR A 373 -5.02 -13.58 13.49
CA TYR A 373 -5.24 -14.42 14.67
C TYR A 373 -3.95 -14.53 15.51
N ASP A 374 -4.04 -15.03 16.72
CA ASP A 374 -2.88 -15.22 17.60
C ASP A 374 -1.87 -16.18 16.99
N ILE A 375 -0.62 -15.73 16.93
CA ILE A 375 0.53 -16.48 16.41
C ILE A 375 1.71 -16.52 17.40
N SER A 376 1.46 -16.33 18.69
CA SER A 376 2.51 -16.37 19.72
C SER A 376 3.38 -17.62 19.63
N GLU A 377 2.79 -18.81 19.50
CA GLU A 377 3.52 -20.06 19.32
C GLU A 377 4.40 -20.07 18.05
N LYS A 378 3.96 -19.41 16.97
CA LYS A 378 4.75 -19.30 15.74
C LYS A 378 5.94 -18.34 15.91
N ILE A 379 5.75 -17.26 16.67
CA ILE A 379 6.82 -16.31 17.02
C ILE A 379 7.86 -17.00 17.89
N ASP A 380 7.45 -17.82 18.88
CA ASP A 380 8.35 -18.65 19.68
C ASP A 380 9.13 -19.64 18.81
N TYR A 381 8.42 -20.30 17.89
CA TYR A 381 9.06 -21.23 16.96
C TYR A 381 10.08 -20.52 16.05
N LEU A 382 9.78 -19.32 15.58
CA LEU A 382 10.71 -18.48 14.82
C LEU A 382 11.96 -18.17 15.65
N LYS A 383 11.76 -17.74 16.91
CA LYS A 383 12.87 -17.42 17.83
C LYS A 383 13.77 -18.62 18.06
N LEU A 384 13.20 -19.77 18.42
CA LEU A 384 13.95 -21.01 18.64
C LEU A 384 14.72 -21.45 17.39
N THR A 385 14.11 -21.28 16.20
CA THR A 385 14.74 -21.64 14.92
C THR A 385 15.93 -20.73 14.62
N ILE A 386 15.79 -19.41 14.84
CA ILE A 386 16.88 -18.45 14.68
C ILE A 386 18.01 -18.73 15.67
N ASP A 387 17.69 -18.95 16.94
CA ASP A 387 18.70 -19.25 17.97
C ASP A 387 19.47 -20.54 17.66
N LYS A 388 18.79 -21.57 17.18
CA LYS A 388 19.41 -22.81 16.73
C LYS A 388 20.40 -22.54 15.59
N PHE A 389 20.00 -21.78 14.56
CA PHE A 389 20.88 -21.40 13.46
C PHE A 389 22.13 -20.65 13.96
N ILE A 390 21.94 -19.67 14.86
CA ILE A 390 23.05 -18.89 15.44
C ILE A 390 24.02 -19.80 16.19
N ASN A 391 23.52 -20.77 16.95
CA ASN A 391 24.37 -21.68 17.77
C ASN A 391 25.10 -22.71 16.91
N GLU A 392 24.53 -23.15 15.79
CA GLU A 392 25.16 -24.09 14.85
C GLU A 392 26.23 -23.42 13.96
N ASN A 393 26.27 -22.08 13.88
CA ASN A 393 27.19 -21.31 13.03
C ASN A 393 28.14 -20.39 13.86
N LYS A 394 28.25 -20.63 15.17
CA LYS A 394 29.31 -20.07 16.03
C LYS A 394 30.54 -20.96 15.97
#